data_0e93a033913f30aca0236f28f0bc5485
#
_entry.id   0e93a033913f30aca0236f28f0bc5485
#
_cell.length_a   1.000
_cell.length_b   1.000
_cell.length_c   1.000
_cell.angle_alpha   90.00
_cell.angle_beta   90.00
_cell.angle_gamma   90.00
#
_symmetry.space_group_name_H-M   'P 1'
#
loop_
_entity.id
_entity.type
_entity.pdbx_description
1 polymer ?
#
loop_
_entity_poly.entity_id
_entity_poly.type
_entity_poly.pdbx_seq_one_letter_code
_entity_poly.pdbx_strand_id
1 'polypeptide(L)'
;MNELYTANIALSVFVMAIMLFSLRGDISQSKIRNLLCGDLYATIAICALCEWSGVQMDGTPPALIPLHIAVKTIELSLAPLIGLFAGCVIHPCPRKVVHGLLYLACFHALLVLLSAFTGLIFYVDGQNFYHHGALYALYMLAYGGSMVFFLVQIWFACRAYQYTGGTQLMLATLFVLLGLMVQLFLPMVKIDWITISCGALMMSKFSSDMVLQTDGLTQLVNRLGYEHYLARLRVPATILMFDVDRFKDVNDCHGHLMGNACLRTIAGCIRRAYGNYGTCFRIGGDEFCVILTRRNAQYNTMTEIFQHLMDAARAENPVLPTVSVGCSHFNPSTNDLADSLARADARMYQNKEAHR
;
A
#
# COMPACT_ATOMS: atom_id res chain seq x y z
N MET A 1 -37.15 -4.66 0.87
CA MET A 1 -35.87 -4.36 0.20
C MET A 1 -35.22 -3.10 0.79
N ASN A 2 -35.97 -2.04 1.08
CA ASN A 2 -35.42 -0.78 1.59
C ASN A 2 -34.75 -0.86 2.98
N GLU A 3 -35.27 -1.68 3.91
CA GLU A 3 -34.71 -1.77 5.28
C GLU A 3 -33.32 -2.39 5.30
N LEU A 4 -33.11 -3.51 4.61
CA LEU A 4 -31.79 -4.16 4.54
C LEU A 4 -30.76 -3.28 3.84
N TYR A 5 -31.14 -2.61 2.76
CA TYR A 5 -30.28 -1.67 2.06
C TYR A 5 -29.91 -0.47 2.94
N THR A 6 -30.89 0.12 3.61
CA THR A 6 -30.67 1.23 4.56
C THR A 6 -29.74 0.81 5.69
N ALA A 7 -29.92 -0.41 6.24
CA ALA A 7 -29.03 -0.95 7.27
C ALA A 7 -27.60 -1.13 6.77
N ASN A 8 -27.40 -1.62 5.53
CA ASN A 8 -26.08 -1.78 4.92
C ASN A 8 -25.38 -0.43 4.74
N ILE A 9 -26.10 0.60 4.28
CA ILE A 9 -25.56 1.95 4.14
C ILE A 9 -25.21 2.56 5.50
N ALA A 10 -26.11 2.45 6.47
CA ALA A 10 -25.87 2.95 7.83
C ALA A 10 -24.63 2.29 8.45
N LEU A 11 -24.46 0.98 8.28
CA LEU A 11 -23.28 0.25 8.75
C LEU A 11 -22.01 0.70 8.02
N SER A 12 -22.06 0.87 6.70
CA SER A 12 -20.95 1.38 5.90
C SER A 12 -20.50 2.76 6.38
N VAL A 13 -21.43 3.70 6.53
CA VAL A 13 -21.15 5.06 7.02
C VAL A 13 -20.59 5.04 8.43
N PHE A 14 -21.15 4.20 9.31
CA PHE A 14 -20.67 4.05 10.69
C PHE A 14 -19.23 3.54 10.73
N VAL A 15 -18.91 2.51 9.95
CA VAL A 15 -17.52 2.00 9.82
C VAL A 15 -16.57 3.11 9.34
N MET A 16 -16.95 3.88 8.31
CA MET A 16 -16.12 4.97 7.81
C MET A 16 -15.96 6.09 8.85
N ALA A 17 -16.99 6.40 9.63
CA ALA A 17 -16.91 7.39 10.71
C ALA A 17 -15.94 6.95 11.83
N ILE A 18 -15.97 5.67 12.22
CA ILE A 18 -15.00 5.10 13.18
C ILE A 18 -13.58 5.22 12.62
N MET A 19 -13.37 4.88 11.33
CA MET A 19 -12.07 4.98 10.69
C MET A 19 -11.55 6.42 10.63
N LEU A 20 -12.41 7.39 10.32
CA LEU A 20 -12.07 8.83 10.36
C LEU A 20 -11.69 9.29 11.78
N PHE A 21 -12.41 8.81 12.79
CA PHE A 21 -12.10 9.14 14.17
C PHE A 21 -10.77 8.54 14.62
N SER A 22 -10.46 7.30 14.21
CA SER A 22 -9.22 6.61 14.57
C SER A 22 -7.96 7.32 14.04
N LEU A 23 -8.06 8.02 12.90
CA LEU A 23 -6.93 8.78 12.34
C LEU A 23 -6.46 9.93 13.24
N ARG A 24 -7.29 10.45 14.13
CA ARG A 24 -6.94 11.57 15.02
C ARG A 24 -5.91 11.20 16.10
N GLY A 25 -5.83 9.91 16.46
CA GLY A 25 -4.91 9.39 17.47
C GLY A 25 -3.65 8.73 16.90
N ASP A 26 -3.56 8.57 15.59
CA ASP A 26 -2.46 7.83 14.95
C ASP A 26 -1.25 8.76 14.67
N ILE A 27 -0.33 8.81 15.64
CA ILE A 27 0.94 9.55 15.55
C ILE A 27 1.98 8.77 14.73
N SER A 28 1.76 7.47 14.50
CA SER A 28 2.73 6.55 13.87
C SER A 28 2.84 6.73 12.35
N GLN A 29 1.81 7.29 11.70
CA GLN A 29 1.75 7.46 10.24
C GLN A 29 2.16 8.87 9.81
N SER A 30 2.66 9.00 8.58
CA SER A 30 2.97 10.32 8.02
C SER A 30 1.68 11.15 7.86
N LYS A 31 1.78 12.48 8.11
CA LYS A 31 0.65 13.41 7.96
C LYS A 31 -0.05 13.31 6.60
N ILE A 32 0.71 13.08 5.53
CA ILE A 32 0.18 12.93 4.16
C ILE A 32 -0.67 11.67 4.04
N ARG A 33 -0.23 10.54 4.62
CA ARG A 33 -0.99 9.29 4.58
C ARG A 33 -2.30 9.41 5.36
N ASN A 34 -2.27 10.03 6.54
CA ASN A 34 -3.48 10.25 7.33
C ASN A 34 -4.50 11.12 6.58
N LEU A 35 -4.05 12.14 5.84
CA LEU A 35 -4.91 12.94 4.96
C LEU A 35 -5.54 12.08 3.86
N LEU A 36 -4.73 11.29 3.12
CA LEU A 36 -5.23 10.42 2.05
C LEU A 36 -6.22 9.35 2.56
N CYS A 37 -5.96 8.77 3.74
CA CYS A 37 -6.92 7.87 4.39
C CYS A 37 -8.21 8.60 4.75
N GLY A 38 -8.11 9.82 5.30
CA GLY A 38 -9.27 10.65 5.62
C GLY A 38 -10.11 10.97 4.39
N ASP A 39 -9.46 11.39 3.31
CA ASP A 39 -10.12 11.66 2.02
C ASP A 39 -10.81 10.40 1.46
N LEU A 40 -10.17 9.23 1.55
CA LEU A 40 -10.75 7.96 1.13
C LEU A 40 -12.01 7.62 1.93
N TYR A 41 -11.94 7.65 3.27
CA TYR A 41 -13.07 7.28 4.12
C TYR A 41 -14.23 8.27 4.01
N ALA A 42 -13.93 9.57 3.93
CA ALA A 42 -14.94 10.60 3.70
C ALA A 42 -15.62 10.41 2.34
N THR A 43 -14.86 10.14 1.28
CA THR A 43 -15.40 9.91 -0.07
C THR A 43 -16.32 8.70 -0.10
N ILE A 44 -15.93 7.56 0.51
CA ILE A 44 -16.79 6.36 0.59
C ILE A 44 -18.08 6.69 1.33
N ALA A 45 -18.02 7.37 2.49
CA ALA A 45 -19.21 7.72 3.27
C ALA A 45 -20.15 8.66 2.50
N ILE A 46 -19.60 9.69 1.84
CA ILE A 46 -20.39 10.65 1.06
C ILE A 46 -21.06 9.95 -0.12
N CYS A 47 -20.33 9.15 -0.90
CA CYS A 47 -20.90 8.42 -2.04
C CYS A 47 -21.99 7.44 -1.59
N ALA A 48 -21.80 6.69 -0.50
CA ALA A 48 -22.80 5.79 0.06
C ALA A 48 -24.08 6.53 0.48
N LEU A 49 -23.96 7.69 1.14
CA LEU A 49 -25.10 8.53 1.50
C LEU A 49 -25.79 9.14 0.28
N CYS A 50 -25.03 9.55 -0.73
CA CYS A 50 -25.58 10.10 -1.97
C CYS A 50 -26.37 9.04 -2.74
N GLU A 51 -25.82 7.82 -2.89
CA GLU A 51 -26.53 6.73 -3.57
C GLU A 51 -27.83 6.38 -2.82
N TRP A 52 -27.73 6.20 -1.48
CA TRP A 52 -28.91 5.93 -0.67
C TRP A 52 -29.99 7.03 -0.82
N SER A 53 -29.58 8.31 -0.72
CA SER A 53 -30.49 9.44 -0.87
C SER A 53 -31.12 9.48 -2.26
N GLY A 54 -30.36 9.21 -3.31
CA GLY A 54 -30.87 9.12 -4.68
C GLY A 54 -31.95 8.05 -4.83
N VAL A 55 -31.67 6.83 -4.34
CA VAL A 55 -32.67 5.72 -4.34
C VAL A 55 -33.93 6.05 -3.55
N GLN A 56 -33.82 6.81 -2.44
CA GLN A 56 -35.00 7.23 -1.68
C GLN A 56 -35.81 8.33 -2.41
N MET A 57 -35.18 9.10 -3.29
CA MET A 57 -35.84 10.15 -4.08
C MET A 57 -36.53 9.63 -5.32
N ASP A 58 -36.23 8.41 -5.79
CA ASP A 58 -36.90 7.83 -6.95
C ASP A 58 -38.41 7.77 -6.76
N GLY A 59 -39.17 8.35 -7.71
CA GLY A 59 -40.64 8.41 -7.70
C GLY A 59 -41.25 9.35 -6.63
N THR A 60 -40.44 10.19 -5.96
CA THR A 60 -40.94 11.23 -5.04
C THR A 60 -41.41 12.49 -5.83
N PRO A 61 -42.12 13.45 -5.17
CA PRO A 61 -42.64 14.61 -5.85
C PRO A 61 -41.61 15.37 -6.71
N PRO A 62 -41.98 15.90 -7.89
CA PRO A 62 -41.06 16.60 -8.80
C PRO A 62 -40.34 17.81 -8.20
N ALA A 63 -40.82 18.35 -7.07
CA ALA A 63 -40.14 19.42 -6.35
C ALA A 63 -38.76 19.04 -5.85
N LEU A 64 -38.47 17.73 -5.69
CA LEU A 64 -37.17 17.20 -5.24
C LEU A 64 -36.19 16.90 -6.38
N ILE A 65 -36.60 17.03 -7.65
CA ILE A 65 -35.72 16.80 -8.83
C ILE A 65 -34.39 17.58 -8.73
N PRO A 66 -34.35 18.88 -8.39
CA PRO A 66 -33.08 19.60 -8.30
C PRO A 66 -32.14 19.02 -7.22
N LEU A 67 -32.71 18.56 -6.09
CA LEU A 67 -31.92 17.91 -5.03
C LEU A 67 -31.40 16.55 -5.49
N HIS A 68 -32.22 15.76 -6.18
CA HIS A 68 -31.83 14.46 -6.74
C HIS A 68 -30.68 14.61 -7.76
N ILE A 69 -30.76 15.58 -8.66
CA ILE A 69 -29.68 15.91 -9.61
C ILE A 69 -28.40 16.31 -8.86
N ALA A 70 -28.49 17.16 -7.83
CA ALA A 70 -27.34 17.58 -7.05
C ALA A 70 -26.66 16.40 -6.34
N VAL A 71 -27.44 15.53 -5.72
CA VAL A 71 -26.94 14.32 -5.03
C VAL A 71 -26.24 13.38 -6.02
N LYS A 72 -26.84 13.11 -7.18
CA LYS A 72 -26.22 12.27 -8.22
C LYS A 72 -24.98 12.91 -8.85
N THR A 73 -24.95 14.22 -8.99
CA THR A 73 -23.75 14.96 -9.43
C THR A 73 -22.58 14.74 -8.46
N ILE A 74 -22.83 14.86 -7.15
CA ILE A 74 -21.79 14.62 -6.12
C ILE A 74 -21.31 13.18 -6.18
N GLU A 75 -22.21 12.22 -6.17
CA GLU A 75 -21.89 10.79 -6.21
C GLU A 75 -21.02 10.43 -7.41
N LEU A 76 -21.49 10.74 -8.62
CA LEU A 76 -20.78 10.38 -9.87
C LEU A 76 -19.46 11.13 -10.04
N SER A 77 -19.33 12.33 -9.45
CA SER A 77 -18.05 13.07 -9.46
C SER A 77 -17.01 12.48 -8.51
N LEU A 78 -17.45 11.99 -7.35
CA LEU A 78 -16.54 11.52 -6.29
C LEU A 78 -16.21 10.03 -6.40
N ALA A 79 -17.10 9.19 -6.91
CA ALA A 79 -16.92 7.74 -6.92
C ALA A 79 -15.58 7.28 -7.57
N PRO A 80 -15.08 7.85 -8.69
CA PRO A 80 -13.79 7.48 -9.25
C PRO A 80 -12.59 7.83 -8.34
N LEU A 81 -12.73 8.77 -7.40
CA LEU A 81 -11.66 9.13 -6.47
C LEU A 81 -11.36 8.02 -5.45
N ILE A 82 -12.32 7.13 -5.18
CA ILE A 82 -12.14 6.02 -4.24
C ILE A 82 -10.95 5.15 -4.66
N GLY A 83 -10.90 4.72 -5.92
CA GLY A 83 -9.78 3.92 -6.44
C GLY A 83 -8.45 4.69 -6.47
N LEU A 84 -8.49 6.00 -6.74
CA LEU A 84 -7.30 6.85 -6.75
C LEU A 84 -6.73 7.03 -5.33
N PHE A 85 -7.55 7.38 -4.35
CA PHE A 85 -7.11 7.52 -2.96
C PHE A 85 -6.62 6.18 -2.40
N ALA A 86 -7.37 5.10 -2.61
CA ALA A 86 -6.97 3.76 -2.19
C ALA A 86 -5.59 3.36 -2.74
N GLY A 87 -5.34 3.60 -4.04
CA GLY A 87 -4.05 3.33 -4.66
C GLY A 87 -2.91 4.15 -4.06
N CYS A 88 -3.12 5.45 -3.83
CA CYS A 88 -2.13 6.34 -3.24
C CYS A 88 -1.83 6.03 -1.76
N VAL A 89 -2.80 5.47 -1.02
CA VAL A 89 -2.61 5.02 0.37
C VAL A 89 -1.70 3.80 0.41
N ILE A 90 -1.87 2.84 -0.51
CA ILE A 90 -1.11 1.59 -0.54
C ILE A 90 0.33 1.82 -0.97
N HIS A 91 0.55 2.58 -2.03
CA HIS A 91 1.88 2.80 -2.60
C HIS A 91 2.10 4.28 -2.94
N PRO A 92 3.17 4.92 -2.42
CA PRO A 92 3.46 6.33 -2.69
C PRO A 92 3.66 6.59 -4.18
N CYS A 93 2.91 7.52 -4.73
CA CYS A 93 2.99 7.91 -6.13
C CYS A 93 3.91 9.12 -6.33
N PRO A 94 4.69 9.19 -7.43
CA PRO A 94 5.42 10.39 -7.81
C PRO A 94 4.48 11.59 -7.96
N ARG A 95 4.90 12.78 -7.51
CA ARG A 95 4.09 14.01 -7.56
C ARG A 95 3.50 14.29 -8.94
N LYS A 96 4.26 14.05 -10.02
CA LYS A 96 3.78 14.23 -11.41
C LYS A 96 2.56 13.35 -11.74
N VAL A 97 2.57 12.09 -11.27
CA VAL A 97 1.46 11.16 -11.46
C VAL A 97 0.24 11.64 -10.67
N VAL A 98 0.42 12.04 -9.41
CA VAL A 98 -0.68 12.56 -8.57
C VAL A 98 -1.33 13.79 -9.21
N HIS A 99 -0.53 14.76 -9.71
CA HIS A 99 -1.09 15.93 -10.41
C HIS A 99 -1.85 15.53 -11.68
N GLY A 100 -1.32 14.59 -12.48
CA GLY A 100 -2.03 14.10 -13.68
C GLY A 100 -3.37 13.46 -13.34
N LEU A 101 -3.42 12.64 -12.29
CA LEU A 101 -4.67 12.02 -11.80
C LEU A 101 -5.67 13.07 -11.28
N LEU A 102 -5.19 14.11 -10.57
CA LEU A 102 -6.03 15.20 -10.10
C LEU A 102 -6.64 15.99 -11.27
N TYR A 103 -5.85 16.31 -12.30
CA TYR A 103 -6.39 16.98 -13.52
C TYR A 103 -7.45 16.12 -14.20
N LEU A 104 -7.23 14.81 -14.32
CA LEU A 104 -8.21 13.89 -14.90
C LEU A 104 -9.50 13.83 -14.06
N ALA A 105 -9.37 13.77 -12.74
CA ALA A 105 -10.50 13.77 -11.83
C ALA A 105 -11.30 15.09 -11.88
N CYS A 106 -10.61 16.24 -11.91
CA CYS A 106 -11.27 17.55 -12.08
C CYS A 106 -11.99 17.66 -13.42
N PHE A 107 -11.38 17.18 -14.50
CA PHE A 107 -11.99 17.13 -15.82
C PHE A 107 -13.25 16.26 -15.83
N HIS A 108 -13.17 15.06 -15.21
CA HIS A 108 -14.32 14.18 -15.05
C HIS A 108 -15.46 14.84 -14.24
N ALA A 109 -15.13 15.45 -13.09
CA ALA A 109 -16.11 16.15 -12.26
C ALA A 109 -16.79 17.31 -13.02
N LEU A 110 -16.04 18.04 -13.87
CA LEU A 110 -16.59 19.08 -14.72
C LEU A 110 -17.57 18.49 -15.74
N LEU A 111 -17.27 17.36 -16.39
CA LEU A 111 -18.17 16.68 -17.32
C LEU A 111 -19.47 16.21 -16.62
N VAL A 112 -19.36 15.67 -15.40
CA VAL A 112 -20.54 15.26 -14.61
C VAL A 112 -21.37 16.49 -14.22
N LEU A 113 -20.73 17.60 -13.83
CA LEU A 113 -21.43 18.86 -13.54
C LEU A 113 -22.16 19.43 -14.76
N LEU A 114 -21.52 19.41 -15.92
CA LEU A 114 -22.18 19.80 -17.18
C LEU A 114 -23.37 18.89 -17.52
N SER A 115 -23.26 17.61 -17.18
CA SER A 115 -24.34 16.65 -17.39
C SER A 115 -25.57 16.93 -16.54
N ALA A 116 -25.44 17.57 -15.38
CA ALA A 116 -26.57 18.00 -14.57
C ALA A 116 -27.55 18.94 -15.34
N PHE A 117 -27.04 19.67 -16.36
CA PHE A 117 -27.81 20.57 -17.20
C PHE A 117 -28.15 19.98 -18.57
N THR A 118 -27.32 19.08 -19.09
CA THR A 118 -27.44 18.56 -20.47
C THR A 118 -28.01 17.15 -20.54
N GLY A 119 -28.01 16.39 -19.43
CA GLY A 119 -28.48 15.01 -19.40
C GLY A 119 -27.55 14.01 -20.11
N LEU A 120 -26.33 14.39 -20.51
CA LEU A 120 -25.45 13.56 -21.36
C LEU A 120 -24.92 12.32 -20.64
N ILE A 121 -24.47 12.43 -19.39
CA ILE A 121 -23.98 11.30 -18.61
C ILE A 121 -25.13 10.69 -17.80
N PHE A 122 -25.94 11.51 -17.17
CA PHE A 122 -27.13 11.09 -16.43
C PHE A 122 -28.20 12.16 -16.48
N TYR A 123 -29.44 11.77 -16.26
CA TYR A 123 -30.57 12.72 -16.10
C TYR A 123 -31.60 12.15 -15.12
N VAL A 124 -32.40 13.04 -14.57
CA VAL A 124 -33.58 12.70 -13.75
C VAL A 124 -34.82 13.15 -14.55
N ASP A 125 -35.78 12.24 -14.74
CA ASP A 125 -36.96 12.52 -15.52
C ASP A 125 -38.01 13.34 -14.74
N GLY A 126 -39.11 13.71 -15.43
CA GLY A 126 -40.20 14.50 -14.84
C GLY A 126 -40.97 13.77 -13.71
N GLN A 127 -40.78 12.47 -13.55
CA GLN A 127 -41.35 11.65 -12.48
C GLN A 127 -40.34 11.39 -11.33
N ASN A 128 -39.18 12.08 -11.38
CA ASN A 128 -38.12 11.99 -10.44
C ASN A 128 -37.44 10.60 -10.37
N PHE A 129 -37.27 9.93 -11.53
CA PHE A 129 -36.46 8.72 -11.62
C PHE A 129 -35.12 9.00 -12.27
N TYR A 130 -34.06 8.40 -11.71
CA TYR A 130 -32.71 8.46 -12.27
C TYR A 130 -32.54 7.57 -13.50
N HIS A 131 -31.86 8.10 -14.53
CA HIS A 131 -31.54 7.39 -15.75
C HIS A 131 -30.13 7.66 -16.23
N HIS A 132 -29.54 6.68 -16.93
CA HIS A 132 -28.24 6.83 -17.59
C HIS A 132 -28.42 7.65 -18.88
N GLY A 133 -27.53 8.63 -19.08
CA GLY A 133 -27.48 9.39 -20.34
C GLY A 133 -26.68 8.67 -21.43
N ALA A 134 -26.68 9.22 -22.64
CA ALA A 134 -25.99 8.63 -23.79
C ALA A 134 -24.48 8.46 -23.63
N LEU A 135 -23.85 9.31 -22.83
CA LEU A 135 -22.40 9.28 -22.53
C LEU A 135 -22.06 8.68 -21.15
N TYR A 136 -22.96 7.90 -20.55
CA TYR A 136 -22.72 7.23 -19.28
C TYR A 136 -21.44 6.35 -19.29
N ALA A 137 -21.06 5.84 -20.47
CA ALA A 137 -19.80 5.10 -20.64
C ALA A 137 -18.55 5.90 -20.24
N LEU A 138 -18.56 7.25 -20.32
CA LEU A 138 -17.43 8.08 -19.84
C LEU A 138 -17.24 7.98 -18.32
N TYR A 139 -18.35 7.95 -17.56
CA TYR A 139 -18.29 7.70 -16.12
C TYR A 139 -17.75 6.30 -15.83
N MET A 140 -18.24 5.28 -16.54
CA MET A 140 -17.77 3.89 -16.37
C MET A 140 -16.28 3.75 -16.69
N LEU A 141 -15.78 4.47 -17.71
CA LEU A 141 -14.33 4.52 -18.02
C LEU A 141 -13.52 5.21 -16.93
N ALA A 142 -14.00 6.31 -16.36
CA ALA A 142 -13.32 7.00 -15.27
C ALA A 142 -13.27 6.13 -14.00
N TYR A 143 -14.39 5.52 -13.63
CA TYR A 143 -14.48 4.61 -12.48
C TYR A 143 -13.63 3.34 -12.68
N GLY A 144 -13.77 2.66 -13.82
CA GLY A 144 -12.98 1.48 -14.17
C GLY A 144 -11.48 1.77 -14.24
N GLY A 145 -11.09 2.92 -14.81
CA GLY A 145 -9.71 3.39 -14.86
C GLY A 145 -9.12 3.61 -13.47
N SER A 146 -9.89 4.16 -12.53
CA SER A 146 -9.46 4.32 -11.14
C SER A 146 -9.27 2.97 -10.43
N MET A 147 -10.11 1.98 -10.72
CA MET A 147 -9.96 0.61 -10.19
C MET A 147 -8.72 -0.09 -10.78
N VAL A 148 -8.45 0.08 -12.08
CA VAL A 148 -7.22 -0.44 -12.71
C VAL A 148 -5.99 0.22 -12.09
N PHE A 149 -6.01 1.54 -11.86
CA PHE A 149 -4.95 2.22 -11.15
C PHE A 149 -4.72 1.62 -9.76
N PHE A 150 -5.78 1.40 -8.98
CA PHE A 150 -5.70 0.77 -7.66
C PHE A 150 -5.05 -0.62 -7.72
N LEU A 151 -5.45 -1.48 -8.67
CA LEU A 151 -4.86 -2.82 -8.85
C LEU A 151 -3.37 -2.76 -9.24
N VAL A 152 -3.00 -1.80 -10.08
CA VAL A 152 -1.59 -1.54 -10.44
C VAL A 152 -0.78 -1.12 -9.21
N GLN A 153 -1.32 -0.28 -8.33
CA GLN A 153 -0.66 0.12 -7.08
C GLN A 153 -0.50 -1.06 -6.11
N ILE A 154 -1.49 -1.95 -6.01
CA ILE A 154 -1.36 -3.21 -5.24
C ILE A 154 -0.19 -4.04 -5.78
N TRP A 155 -0.10 -4.21 -7.11
CA TRP A 155 0.97 -4.96 -7.73
C TRP A 155 2.36 -4.35 -7.45
N PHE A 156 2.50 -3.01 -7.53
CA PHE A 156 3.73 -2.32 -7.15
C PHE A 156 4.04 -2.48 -5.66
N ALA A 157 3.04 -2.36 -4.78
CA ALA A 157 3.21 -2.55 -3.35
C ALA A 157 3.70 -3.97 -3.03
N CYS A 158 3.10 -5.01 -3.61
CA CYS A 158 3.53 -6.39 -3.41
C CYS A 158 4.96 -6.65 -3.89
N ARG A 159 5.45 -5.90 -4.89
CA ARG A 159 6.84 -5.99 -5.36
C ARG A 159 7.82 -5.16 -4.53
N ALA A 160 7.42 -3.95 -4.14
CA ALA A 160 8.28 -3.00 -3.42
C ALA A 160 8.48 -3.39 -1.96
N TYR A 161 7.42 -3.84 -1.33
CA TYR A 161 7.43 -4.29 0.05
C TYR A 161 7.57 -5.81 0.04
N GLN A 162 8.76 -6.32 0.33
CA GLN A 162 9.07 -7.76 0.46
C GLN A 162 8.33 -8.40 1.66
N TYR A 163 7.13 -7.94 1.91
CA TYR A 163 6.33 -8.19 3.09
C TYR A 163 5.50 -9.48 2.95
N THR A 164 5.41 -10.24 4.04
CA THR A 164 4.61 -11.48 4.12
C THR A 164 3.10 -11.26 4.06
N GLY A 165 2.62 -10.01 4.09
CA GLY A 165 1.21 -9.64 4.07
C GLY A 165 0.57 -9.49 2.69
N GLY A 166 1.29 -9.75 1.60
CA GLY A 166 0.74 -9.66 0.24
C GLY A 166 -0.50 -10.53 0.03
N THR A 167 -0.56 -11.70 0.68
CA THR A 167 -1.74 -12.58 0.68
C THR A 167 -2.97 -11.93 1.31
N GLN A 168 -2.82 -11.17 2.40
CA GLN A 168 -3.93 -10.47 3.06
C GLN A 168 -4.49 -9.36 2.15
N LEU A 169 -3.62 -8.60 1.48
CA LEU A 169 -4.02 -7.58 0.52
C LEU A 169 -4.74 -8.20 -0.69
N MET A 170 -4.25 -9.32 -1.21
CA MET A 170 -4.92 -10.06 -2.29
C MET A 170 -6.29 -10.56 -1.86
N LEU A 171 -6.43 -11.10 -0.65
CA LEU A 171 -7.71 -11.56 -0.11
C LEU A 171 -8.69 -10.40 0.08
N ALA A 172 -8.24 -9.26 0.60
CA ALA A 172 -9.05 -8.05 0.72
C ALA A 172 -9.54 -7.55 -0.65
N THR A 173 -8.66 -7.54 -1.65
CA THR A 173 -9.01 -7.15 -3.02
C THR A 173 -10.02 -8.13 -3.63
N LEU A 174 -9.78 -9.44 -3.48
CA LEU A 174 -10.69 -10.48 -3.96
C LEU A 174 -12.07 -10.35 -3.30
N PHE A 175 -12.13 -10.06 -2.00
CA PHE A 175 -13.37 -9.83 -1.28
C PHE A 175 -14.17 -8.66 -1.87
N VAL A 176 -13.51 -7.52 -2.16
CA VAL A 176 -14.18 -6.37 -2.80
C VAL A 176 -14.66 -6.71 -4.19
N LEU A 177 -13.82 -7.39 -5.01
CA LEU A 177 -14.21 -7.80 -6.36
C LEU A 177 -15.39 -8.77 -6.35
N LEU A 178 -15.43 -9.71 -5.42
CA LEU A 178 -16.56 -10.64 -5.26
C LEU A 178 -17.85 -9.90 -4.87
N GLY A 179 -17.79 -8.92 -3.96
CA GLY A 179 -18.95 -8.10 -3.61
C GLY A 179 -19.50 -7.31 -4.80
N LEU A 180 -18.63 -6.69 -5.59
CA LEU A 180 -19.01 -5.99 -6.82
C LEU A 180 -19.60 -6.95 -7.88
N MET A 181 -19.06 -8.18 -8.00
CA MET A 181 -19.60 -9.22 -8.88
C MET A 181 -21.00 -9.66 -8.44
N VAL A 182 -21.22 -9.86 -7.13
CA VAL A 182 -22.55 -10.20 -6.61
C VAL A 182 -23.58 -9.17 -7.05
N GLN A 183 -23.28 -7.87 -6.94
CA GLN A 183 -24.19 -6.82 -7.36
C GLN A 183 -24.40 -6.78 -8.88
N LEU A 184 -23.37 -7.08 -9.68
CA LEU A 184 -23.50 -7.14 -11.13
C LEU A 184 -24.46 -8.26 -11.58
N PHE A 185 -24.38 -9.44 -10.95
CA PHE A 185 -25.24 -10.59 -11.32
C PHE A 185 -26.57 -10.63 -10.57
N LEU A 186 -26.64 -10.01 -9.39
CA LEU A 186 -27.80 -9.96 -8.51
C LEU A 186 -28.10 -8.50 -8.11
N PRO A 187 -28.61 -7.65 -9.04
CA PRO A 187 -28.82 -6.21 -8.78
C PRO A 187 -29.76 -5.91 -7.61
N MET A 188 -30.55 -6.92 -7.21
CA MET A 188 -31.44 -6.82 -6.04
C MET A 188 -30.68 -6.86 -4.71
N VAL A 189 -29.44 -7.37 -4.71
CA VAL A 189 -28.60 -7.52 -3.52
C VAL A 189 -27.60 -6.36 -3.47
N LYS A 190 -28.01 -5.26 -2.86
CA LYS A 190 -27.18 -4.04 -2.73
C LYS A 190 -26.24 -4.14 -1.53
N ILE A 191 -25.05 -4.71 -1.74
CA ILE A 191 -24.00 -4.90 -0.69
C ILE A 191 -22.66 -4.22 -1.02
N ASP A 192 -22.60 -3.47 -2.12
CA ASP A 192 -21.38 -2.83 -2.62
C ASP A 192 -20.71 -1.92 -1.59
N TRP A 193 -21.46 -0.99 -0.98
CA TRP A 193 -20.90 -0.03 -0.03
C TRP A 193 -20.36 -0.67 1.24
N ILE A 194 -21.05 -1.67 1.79
CA ILE A 194 -20.52 -2.38 2.96
C ILE A 194 -19.27 -3.18 2.58
N THR A 195 -19.25 -3.76 1.39
CA THR A 195 -18.08 -4.50 0.88
C THR A 195 -16.89 -3.58 0.64
N ILE A 196 -17.10 -2.40 0.04
CA ILE A 196 -16.07 -1.37 -0.16
C ILE A 196 -15.54 -0.87 1.19
N SER A 197 -16.43 -0.64 2.17
CA SER A 197 -16.04 -0.18 3.51
C SER A 197 -15.23 -1.22 4.26
N CYS A 198 -15.61 -2.50 4.20
CA CYS A 198 -14.83 -3.60 4.76
C CYS A 198 -13.46 -3.73 4.07
N GLY A 199 -13.42 -3.58 2.74
CA GLY A 199 -12.18 -3.56 1.98
C GLY A 199 -11.25 -2.42 2.40
N ALA A 200 -11.79 -1.21 2.58
CA ALA A 200 -11.04 -0.05 3.07
C ALA A 200 -10.49 -0.28 4.49
N LEU A 201 -11.26 -0.92 5.39
CA LEU A 201 -10.81 -1.29 6.72
C LEU A 201 -9.66 -2.30 6.67
N MET A 202 -9.78 -3.36 5.86
CA MET A 202 -8.71 -4.36 5.68
C MET A 202 -7.44 -3.74 5.10
N MET A 203 -7.60 -2.84 4.12
CA MET A 203 -6.50 -2.10 3.50
C MET A 203 -5.80 -1.17 4.51
N SER A 204 -6.56 -0.48 5.36
CA SER A 204 -6.03 0.37 6.41
C SER A 204 -5.17 -0.42 7.40
N LYS A 205 -5.69 -1.56 7.87
CA LYS A 205 -4.94 -2.47 8.74
C LYS A 205 -3.63 -2.92 8.07
N PHE A 206 -3.70 -3.38 6.82
CA PHE A 206 -2.51 -3.77 6.07
C PHE A 206 -1.49 -2.62 5.96
N SER A 207 -1.94 -1.41 5.65
CA SER A 207 -1.08 -0.23 5.55
C SER A 207 -0.41 0.11 6.91
N SER A 208 -1.12 -0.01 8.02
CA SER A 208 -0.59 0.20 9.37
C SER A 208 0.45 -0.88 9.73
N ASP A 209 0.16 -2.14 9.47
CA ASP A 209 1.08 -3.25 9.73
C ASP A 209 2.38 -3.09 8.93
N MET A 210 2.29 -2.62 7.68
CA MET A 210 3.47 -2.33 6.85
C MET A 210 4.35 -1.23 7.44
N VAL A 211 3.76 -0.15 7.94
CA VAL A 211 4.52 0.96 8.56
C VAL A 211 5.21 0.47 9.82
N LEU A 212 4.51 -0.30 10.67
CA LEU A 212 5.06 -0.84 11.91
C LEU A 212 6.24 -1.80 11.67
N GLN A 213 6.32 -2.44 10.49
CA GLN A 213 7.37 -3.40 10.16
C GLN A 213 8.45 -2.86 9.22
N THR A 214 8.41 -1.57 8.88
CA THR A 214 9.39 -0.92 8.02
C THR A 214 10.31 -0.02 8.83
N ASP A 215 11.62 -0.08 8.58
CA ASP A 215 12.59 0.85 9.17
C ASP A 215 12.46 2.24 8.53
N GLY A 216 12.23 3.25 9.35
CA GLY A 216 11.98 4.62 8.89
C GLY A 216 13.15 5.28 8.17
N LEU A 217 14.40 4.85 8.43
CA LEU A 217 15.60 5.41 7.82
C LEU A 217 15.93 4.75 6.48
N THR A 218 15.92 3.41 6.44
CA THR A 218 16.44 2.62 5.31
C THR A 218 15.35 2.07 4.40
N GLN A 219 14.10 2.07 4.86
CA GLN A 219 12.95 1.49 4.16
C GLN A 219 13.08 -0.03 3.90
N LEU A 220 13.95 -0.71 4.66
CA LEU A 220 13.98 -2.16 4.75
C LEU A 220 13.00 -2.64 5.83
N VAL A 221 12.76 -3.94 5.89
CA VAL A 221 11.97 -4.53 6.98
C VAL A 221 12.74 -4.34 8.29
N ASN A 222 12.08 -3.87 9.35
CA ASN A 222 12.70 -3.63 10.65
C ASN A 222 12.81 -4.90 11.50
N ARG A 223 13.34 -4.77 12.72
CA ARG A 223 13.51 -5.87 13.66
C ARG A 223 12.21 -6.61 13.98
N LEU A 224 11.11 -5.90 14.18
CA LEU A 224 9.81 -6.52 14.45
C LEU A 224 9.35 -7.40 13.26
N GLY A 225 9.48 -6.88 12.05
CA GLY A 225 9.19 -7.62 10.83
C GLY A 225 10.11 -8.82 10.63
N TYR A 226 11.39 -8.71 11.00
CA TYR A 226 12.35 -9.80 10.99
C TYR A 226 11.94 -10.94 11.94
N GLU A 227 11.59 -10.63 13.19
CA GLU A 227 11.15 -11.61 14.18
C GLU A 227 9.87 -12.33 13.72
N HIS A 228 8.89 -11.60 13.17
CA HIS A 228 7.69 -12.18 12.59
C HIS A 228 7.98 -13.06 11.36
N TYR A 229 8.97 -12.68 10.55
CA TYR A 229 9.36 -13.46 9.37
C TYR A 229 10.00 -14.79 9.80
N LEU A 230 10.94 -14.76 10.74
CA LEU A 230 11.59 -15.95 11.27
C LEU A 230 10.60 -16.94 11.90
N ALA A 231 9.64 -16.44 12.68
CA ALA A 231 8.60 -17.27 13.30
C ALA A 231 7.77 -18.08 12.29
N ARG A 232 7.71 -17.64 11.02
CA ARG A 232 6.95 -18.26 9.92
C ARG A 232 7.83 -18.99 8.90
N LEU A 233 9.14 -18.88 9.00
CA LEU A 233 10.06 -19.51 8.04
C LEU A 233 10.03 -21.04 8.18
N ARG A 234 9.52 -21.72 7.13
CA ARG A 234 9.37 -23.19 7.08
C ARG A 234 9.94 -23.79 5.78
N VAL A 235 10.70 -23.01 5.05
CA VAL A 235 11.30 -23.42 3.77
C VAL A 235 12.82 -23.28 3.83
N PRO A 236 13.59 -24.03 3.04
CA PRO A 236 15.02 -23.83 2.95
C PRO A 236 15.35 -22.41 2.55
N ALA A 237 16.38 -21.84 3.21
CA ALA A 237 16.79 -20.46 3.00
C ALA A 237 18.32 -20.30 3.15
N THR A 238 18.87 -19.29 2.48
CA THR A 238 20.21 -18.79 2.75
C THR A 238 20.11 -17.52 3.59
N ILE A 239 20.76 -17.49 4.73
CA ILE A 239 20.75 -16.39 5.69
C ILE A 239 22.09 -15.65 5.57
N LEU A 240 22.02 -14.34 5.35
CA LEU A 240 23.17 -13.45 5.34
C LEU A 240 23.03 -12.44 6.47
N MET A 241 24.08 -12.32 7.29
CA MET A 241 24.20 -11.27 8.32
C MET A 241 25.23 -10.25 7.85
N PHE A 242 24.93 -8.97 8.05
CA PHE A 242 25.77 -7.85 7.66
C PHE A 242 25.98 -6.93 8.86
N ASP A 243 27.19 -6.44 9.02
CA ASP A 243 27.56 -5.44 10.03
C ASP A 243 28.43 -4.36 9.38
N VAL A 244 28.14 -3.09 9.68
CA VAL A 244 28.88 -1.96 9.10
C VAL A 244 30.15 -1.71 9.90
N ASP A 245 31.30 -1.90 9.26
CA ASP A 245 32.61 -1.79 9.92
C ASP A 245 32.86 -0.36 10.40
N ARG A 246 33.31 -0.23 11.66
CA ARG A 246 33.67 1.04 12.30
C ARG A 246 32.58 2.13 12.15
N PHE A 247 31.31 1.75 12.17
CA PHE A 247 30.21 2.71 12.00
C PHE A 247 30.22 3.81 13.08
N LYS A 248 30.67 3.49 14.29
CA LYS A 248 30.82 4.48 15.36
C LYS A 248 31.82 5.57 14.97
N ASP A 249 32.96 5.21 14.35
CA ASP A 249 33.97 6.18 13.93
C ASP A 249 33.41 7.14 12.88
N VAL A 250 32.57 6.66 11.97
CA VAL A 250 31.86 7.50 10.98
C VAL A 250 30.97 8.54 11.70
N ASN A 251 30.20 8.11 12.71
CA ASN A 251 29.35 9.01 13.49
C ASN A 251 30.17 10.03 14.29
N ASP A 252 31.24 9.58 14.93
CA ASP A 252 32.09 10.41 15.81
C ASP A 252 32.88 11.45 14.97
N CYS A 253 33.36 11.08 13.76
CA CYS A 253 34.13 11.99 12.89
C CYS A 253 33.27 12.90 12.00
N HIS A 254 32.13 12.40 11.49
CA HIS A 254 31.33 13.07 10.47
C HIS A 254 29.88 13.39 10.90
N GLY A 255 29.52 13.02 12.13
CA GLY A 255 28.21 13.26 12.71
C GLY A 255 27.12 12.27 12.24
N HIS A 256 26.05 12.19 13.02
CA HIS A 256 24.93 11.24 12.80
C HIS A 256 24.21 11.42 11.45
N LEU A 257 24.20 12.64 10.87
CA LEU A 257 23.57 12.86 9.55
C LEU A 257 24.32 12.12 8.45
N MET A 258 25.67 12.12 8.49
CA MET A 258 26.50 11.36 7.57
C MET A 258 26.35 9.86 7.81
N GLY A 259 26.37 9.39 9.06
CA GLY A 259 26.10 7.98 9.39
C GLY A 259 24.74 7.50 8.84
N ASN A 260 23.71 8.32 9.00
CA ASN A 260 22.39 8.02 8.42
C ASN A 260 22.40 7.96 6.88
N ALA A 261 23.18 8.81 6.21
CA ALA A 261 23.36 8.75 4.75
C ALA A 261 24.06 7.46 4.33
N CYS A 262 25.14 7.05 5.06
CA CYS A 262 25.83 5.78 4.82
C CYS A 262 24.87 4.59 4.97
N LEU A 263 24.09 4.52 6.04
CA LEU A 263 23.11 3.44 6.26
C LEU A 263 22.06 3.37 5.13
N ARG A 264 21.55 4.51 4.61
CA ARG A 264 20.63 4.52 3.46
C ARG A 264 21.29 3.97 2.20
N THR A 265 22.55 4.33 1.95
CA THR A 265 23.32 3.85 0.79
C THR A 265 23.55 2.36 0.86
N ILE A 266 24.02 1.85 2.00
CA ILE A 266 24.25 0.41 2.26
C ILE A 266 22.93 -0.37 2.07
N ALA A 267 21.86 0.08 2.69
CA ALA A 267 20.54 -0.55 2.56
C ALA A 267 20.05 -0.56 1.09
N GLY A 268 20.34 0.50 0.34
CA GLY A 268 20.07 0.59 -1.10
C GLY A 268 20.86 -0.46 -1.90
N CYS A 269 22.14 -0.66 -1.60
CA CYS A 269 22.97 -1.69 -2.21
C CYS A 269 22.47 -3.11 -1.88
N ILE A 270 22.14 -3.37 -0.60
CA ILE A 270 21.56 -4.65 -0.16
C ILE A 270 20.26 -4.95 -0.91
N ARG A 271 19.34 -4.00 -0.96
CA ARG A 271 18.06 -4.18 -1.64
C ARG A 271 18.21 -4.42 -3.15
N ARG A 272 19.14 -3.73 -3.82
CA ARG A 272 19.41 -3.90 -5.25
C ARG A 272 20.02 -5.26 -5.55
N ALA A 273 20.95 -5.74 -4.72
CA ALA A 273 21.62 -7.01 -4.91
C ALA A 273 20.72 -8.21 -4.61
N TYR A 274 19.98 -8.16 -3.51
CA TYR A 274 19.30 -9.33 -2.96
C TYR A 274 17.77 -9.25 -3.01
N GLY A 275 17.18 -8.06 -3.15
CA GLY A 275 15.75 -7.83 -2.96
C GLY A 275 14.83 -8.58 -3.90
N ASN A 276 15.31 -8.98 -5.09
CA ASN A 276 14.53 -9.81 -6.03
C ASN A 276 14.48 -11.30 -5.64
N TYR A 277 15.32 -11.74 -4.71
CA TYR A 277 15.53 -13.17 -4.39
C TYR A 277 15.17 -13.51 -2.94
N GLY A 278 15.05 -12.50 -2.08
CA GLY A 278 14.75 -12.67 -0.68
C GLY A 278 14.29 -11.39 0.00
N THR A 279 14.14 -11.44 1.31
CA THR A 279 13.73 -10.31 2.13
C THR A 279 14.94 -9.70 2.83
N CYS A 280 15.03 -8.35 2.79
CA CYS A 280 16.11 -7.58 3.38
C CYS A 280 15.61 -6.87 4.64
N PHE A 281 16.37 -6.96 5.73
CA PHE A 281 16.03 -6.47 7.06
C PHE A 281 17.11 -5.53 7.59
N ARG A 282 16.72 -4.56 8.41
CA ARG A 282 17.59 -3.86 9.34
C ARG A 282 17.23 -4.30 10.76
N ILE A 283 18.13 -5.03 11.43
CA ILE A 283 17.84 -5.68 12.71
C ILE A 283 18.44 -4.94 13.90
N GLY A 284 19.42 -4.07 13.65
CA GLY A 284 20.10 -3.25 14.65
C GLY A 284 20.42 -1.86 14.13
N GLY A 285 21.26 -1.13 14.86
CA GLY A 285 21.72 0.21 14.48
C GLY A 285 22.47 0.20 13.14
N ASP A 286 23.44 -0.69 13.01
CA ASP A 286 24.37 -0.92 11.91
C ASP A 286 24.32 -2.35 11.37
N GLU A 287 23.37 -3.15 11.86
CA GLU A 287 23.22 -4.56 11.51
C GLU A 287 22.07 -4.77 10.52
N PHE A 288 22.34 -5.57 9.47
CA PHE A 288 21.34 -5.95 8.48
C PHE A 288 21.31 -7.47 8.32
N CYS A 289 20.18 -7.98 7.84
CA CYS A 289 20.01 -9.38 7.50
C CYS A 289 19.34 -9.52 6.15
N VAL A 290 19.66 -10.58 5.41
CA VAL A 290 18.95 -10.98 4.19
C VAL A 290 18.62 -12.46 4.29
N ILE A 291 17.37 -12.82 3.97
CA ILE A 291 16.91 -14.21 3.94
C ILE A 291 16.44 -14.53 2.53
N LEU A 292 17.25 -15.34 1.82
CA LEU A 292 16.97 -15.78 0.44
C LEU A 292 16.20 -17.11 0.46
N THR A 293 14.98 -17.11 -0.07
CA THR A 293 14.12 -18.30 -0.10
C THR A 293 13.89 -18.85 -1.50
N ARG A 294 14.31 -18.12 -2.55
CA ARG A 294 14.15 -18.58 -3.93
C ARG A 294 15.24 -19.59 -4.29
N ARG A 295 14.83 -20.74 -4.85
CA ARG A 295 15.72 -21.86 -5.22
C ARG A 295 16.85 -21.50 -6.21
N ASN A 296 16.68 -20.46 -7.05
CA ASN A 296 17.65 -20.03 -8.03
C ASN A 296 18.54 -18.86 -7.56
N ALA A 297 18.57 -18.59 -6.26
CA ALA A 297 19.43 -17.55 -5.70
C ALA A 297 20.90 -18.04 -5.72
N GLN A 298 21.63 -17.61 -6.73
CA GLN A 298 23.09 -17.82 -6.78
C GLN A 298 23.77 -16.83 -5.82
N TYR A 299 24.00 -17.26 -4.61
CA TYR A 299 24.57 -16.45 -3.52
C TYR A 299 25.86 -15.73 -3.96
N ASN A 300 26.80 -16.42 -4.61
CA ASN A 300 28.09 -15.84 -5.02
C ASN A 300 27.89 -14.66 -5.96
N THR A 301 27.09 -14.81 -7.00
CA THR A 301 26.80 -13.72 -7.95
C THR A 301 26.15 -12.51 -7.28
N MET A 302 25.26 -12.73 -6.30
CA MET A 302 24.62 -11.62 -5.59
C MET A 302 25.60 -10.90 -4.68
N THR A 303 26.53 -11.63 -4.07
CA THR A 303 27.59 -11.03 -3.25
C THR A 303 28.55 -10.21 -4.11
N GLU A 304 28.91 -10.69 -5.29
CA GLU A 304 29.70 -9.92 -6.26
C GLU A 304 28.96 -8.62 -6.68
N ILE A 305 27.68 -8.71 -7.01
CA ILE A 305 26.84 -7.53 -7.32
C ILE A 305 26.82 -6.56 -6.12
N PHE A 306 26.64 -7.04 -4.91
CA PHE A 306 26.67 -6.21 -3.71
C PHE A 306 28.02 -5.49 -3.56
N GLN A 307 29.13 -6.20 -3.72
CA GLN A 307 30.48 -5.63 -3.62
C GLN A 307 30.69 -4.55 -4.68
N HIS A 308 30.35 -4.80 -5.95
CA HIS A 308 30.43 -3.80 -7.01
C HIS A 308 29.59 -2.55 -6.72
N LEU A 309 28.39 -2.73 -6.17
CA LEU A 309 27.55 -1.58 -5.78
C LEU A 309 28.16 -0.79 -4.64
N MET A 310 28.78 -1.46 -3.66
CA MET A 310 29.45 -0.81 -2.54
C MET A 310 30.71 -0.06 -3.01
N ASP A 311 31.49 -0.63 -3.93
CA ASP A 311 32.69 -0.01 -4.48
C ASP A 311 32.34 1.25 -5.29
N ALA A 312 31.32 1.16 -6.14
CA ALA A 312 30.79 2.31 -6.85
C ALA A 312 30.31 3.43 -5.90
N ALA A 313 29.59 3.07 -4.86
CA ALA A 313 29.10 4.02 -3.87
C ALA A 313 30.24 4.65 -3.04
N ARG A 314 31.33 3.91 -2.76
CA ARG A 314 32.53 4.46 -2.11
C ARG A 314 33.33 5.39 -3.04
N ALA A 315 33.35 5.13 -4.33
CA ALA A 315 33.97 6.04 -5.29
C ALA A 315 33.29 7.42 -5.30
N GLU A 316 31.97 7.45 -5.09
CA GLU A 316 31.18 8.70 -4.96
C GLU A 316 31.26 9.31 -3.55
N ASN A 317 31.36 8.50 -2.50
CA ASN A 317 31.44 8.93 -1.10
C ASN A 317 32.53 8.14 -0.36
N PRO A 318 33.76 8.66 -0.25
CA PRO A 318 34.89 8.00 0.42
C PRO A 318 34.66 7.75 1.94
N VAL A 319 33.66 8.40 2.58
CA VAL A 319 33.31 8.21 3.99
C VAL A 319 32.49 6.92 4.17
N LEU A 320 31.97 6.32 3.07
CA LEU A 320 31.15 5.12 3.16
C LEU A 320 31.98 3.93 3.66
N PRO A 321 31.65 3.35 4.84
CA PRO A 321 32.43 2.27 5.46
C PRO A 321 32.28 0.95 4.70
N THR A 322 33.18 0.00 4.99
CA THR A 322 33.05 -1.39 4.56
C THR A 322 31.93 -2.09 5.33
N VAL A 323 31.54 -3.25 4.84
CA VAL A 323 30.49 -4.08 5.45
C VAL A 323 30.99 -5.52 5.50
N SER A 324 31.04 -6.07 6.70
CA SER A 324 31.35 -7.47 6.96
C SER A 324 30.12 -8.33 6.74
N VAL A 325 30.30 -9.48 6.06
CA VAL A 325 29.17 -10.36 5.68
C VAL A 325 29.44 -11.78 6.12
N GLY A 326 28.48 -12.40 6.80
CA GLY A 326 28.47 -13.83 7.11
C GLY A 326 27.28 -14.54 6.50
N CYS A 327 27.49 -15.78 6.05
CA CYS A 327 26.46 -16.56 5.36
C CYS A 327 26.28 -17.94 5.98
N SER A 328 25.05 -18.41 6.09
CA SER A 328 24.72 -19.80 6.42
C SER A 328 23.52 -20.31 5.64
N HIS A 329 23.36 -21.63 5.58
CA HIS A 329 22.22 -22.27 4.96
C HIS A 329 21.32 -22.89 6.03
N PHE A 330 20.04 -22.60 5.93
CA PHE A 330 18.97 -23.17 6.73
C PHE A 330 18.16 -24.16 5.90
N ASN A 331 17.91 -25.33 6.45
CA ASN A 331 16.96 -26.31 5.89
C ASN A 331 16.13 -26.88 7.06
N PRO A 332 14.81 -26.65 7.09
CA PRO A 332 13.95 -27.06 8.21
C PRO A 332 13.92 -28.59 8.46
N SER A 333 14.39 -29.38 7.48
CA SER A 333 14.47 -30.85 7.64
C SER A 333 15.77 -31.35 8.28
N THR A 334 16.81 -30.52 8.33
CA THR A 334 18.16 -30.95 8.76
C THR A 334 18.80 -30.08 9.82
N ASN A 335 18.39 -28.80 9.92
CA ASN A 335 19.05 -27.85 10.82
C ASN A 335 18.01 -27.06 11.63
N ASP A 336 18.41 -26.67 12.85
CA ASP A 336 17.65 -25.66 13.59
C ASP A 336 17.92 -24.25 13.02
N LEU A 337 16.88 -23.40 13.07
CA LEU A 337 16.96 -22.03 12.62
C LEU A 337 17.91 -21.20 13.48
N ALA A 338 17.87 -21.38 14.81
CA ALA A 338 18.73 -20.67 15.75
C ALA A 338 20.21 -20.99 15.49
N ASP A 339 20.55 -22.26 15.26
CA ASP A 339 21.91 -22.68 14.90
C ASP A 339 22.39 -22.09 13.58
N SER A 340 21.47 -21.96 12.62
CA SER A 340 21.80 -21.39 11.31
C SER A 340 22.05 -19.89 11.41
N LEU A 341 21.26 -19.17 12.22
CA LEU A 341 21.48 -17.75 12.54
C LEU A 341 22.81 -17.55 13.25
N ALA A 342 23.10 -18.33 14.29
CA ALA A 342 24.36 -18.26 15.04
C ALA A 342 25.57 -18.51 14.14
N ARG A 343 25.49 -19.46 13.18
CA ARG A 343 26.58 -19.70 12.21
C ARG A 343 26.78 -18.54 11.24
N ALA A 344 25.72 -17.90 10.79
CA ALA A 344 25.84 -16.72 9.93
C ALA A 344 26.52 -15.57 10.69
N ASP A 345 26.11 -15.32 11.93
CA ASP A 345 26.66 -14.29 12.80
C ASP A 345 28.14 -14.53 13.10
N ALA A 346 28.51 -15.76 13.49
CA ALA A 346 29.91 -16.13 13.76
C ALA A 346 30.83 -15.91 12.53
N ARG A 347 30.36 -16.22 11.33
CA ARG A 347 31.11 -15.98 10.09
C ARG A 347 31.23 -14.49 9.76
N MET A 348 30.21 -13.71 10.01
CA MET A 348 30.25 -12.25 9.87
C MET A 348 31.29 -11.66 10.83
N TYR A 349 31.31 -12.10 12.07
CA TYR A 349 32.27 -11.64 13.06
C TYR A 349 33.73 -12.01 12.68
N GLN A 350 33.98 -13.24 12.19
CA GLN A 350 35.28 -13.64 11.63
C GLN A 350 35.73 -12.74 10.47
N ASN A 351 34.81 -12.40 9.56
CA ASN A 351 35.08 -11.48 8.46
C ASN A 351 35.42 -10.06 8.97
N LYS A 352 34.71 -9.59 10.00
CA LYS A 352 34.95 -8.29 10.66
C LYS A 352 36.34 -8.23 11.33
N GLU A 353 36.81 -9.33 11.96
CA GLU A 353 38.15 -9.39 12.52
C GLU A 353 39.27 -9.37 11.46
N ALA A 354 39.01 -9.94 10.30
CA ALA A 354 39.97 -9.92 9.17
C ALA A 354 40.09 -8.51 8.52
N HIS A 355 39.15 -7.62 8.75
CA HIS A 355 39.15 -6.23 8.26
C HIS A 355 39.61 -5.19 9.31
N ARG A 356 39.94 -5.63 10.51
CA ARG A 356 40.56 -4.80 11.59
C ARG A 356 42.04 -4.66 11.43
#